data_27a741b11924b1fe078728e5dd25131b
#
_entry.id   27a741b11924b1fe078728e5dd25131b
#
_cell.length_a   1.000
_cell.length_b   1.000
_cell.length_c   1.000
_cell.angle_alpha   90.00
_cell.angle_beta   90.00
_cell.angle_gamma   90.00
#
_symmetry.space_group_name_H-M   'P 1'
#
loop_
_entity.id
_entity.type
_entity.pdbx_description
1 polymer ?
#
loop_
_entity_poly.entity_id
_entity_poly.type
_entity_poly.pdbx_seq_one_letter_code
_entity_poly.pdbx_strand_id
1 'polypeptide(L)'
;MGATSLFAQQLPDVKVEDIEGKIVAVRDLVKGKPMIISYWSIACKPCIQELNAINDALEDWRKEADFTVVAVSTDDARLKAAAKNMATSRGWEFTCLFDDKQTLRRAMNVTLTPQAFVVDAEGNVIYSHSGYTPGSEEELFEKILELKKKK
;
A
#
# COMPACT_ATOMS: atom_id res chain seq x y z
N MET A 1 -7.80 27.55 9.85
CA MET A 1 -7.32 27.79 8.95
C MET A 1 -6.82 26.81 8.04
N GLY A 2 -6.70 27.04 6.98
CA GLY A 2 -6.28 26.14 5.95
C GLY A 2 -4.92 25.48 6.17
N ALA A 3 -4.38 25.69 7.34
CA ALA A 3 -3.06 25.15 7.64
C ALA A 3 -2.99 23.64 7.55
N THR A 4 -4.08 22.94 7.82
CA THR A 4 -4.05 21.51 7.75
C THR A 4 -3.80 21.00 6.34
N SER A 5 -4.30 21.70 5.33
CA SER A 5 -4.09 21.27 3.96
C SER A 5 -2.62 21.35 3.54
N LEU A 6 -1.85 22.23 4.21
CA LEU A 6 -0.44 22.37 3.91
C LEU A 6 0.37 21.14 4.34
N PHE A 7 -0.19 20.34 5.23
CA PHE A 7 0.50 19.17 5.76
C PHE A 7 -0.04 17.86 5.20
N ALA A 8 -0.98 17.94 4.26
CA ALA A 8 -1.44 16.74 3.59
C ALA A 8 -0.27 16.16 2.80
N GLN A 9 0.15 14.97 3.18
CA GLN A 9 1.26 14.32 2.51
C GLN A 9 0.82 13.82 1.15
N GLN A 10 1.61 14.14 0.14
CA GLN A 10 1.40 13.56 -1.18
C GLN A 10 2.25 12.32 -1.34
N LEU A 11 1.79 11.40 -2.17
CA LEU A 11 2.56 10.23 -2.51
C LEU A 11 3.87 10.70 -3.14
N PRO A 12 5.04 10.27 -2.61
CA PRO A 12 6.33 10.76 -3.13
C PRO A 12 6.58 10.34 -4.56
N ASP A 13 7.36 11.16 -5.28
CA ASP A 13 7.77 10.84 -6.64
C ASP A 13 9.03 9.97 -6.57
N VAL A 14 8.84 8.70 -6.25
CA VAL A 14 9.92 7.74 -6.05
C VAL A 14 9.73 6.57 -7.00
N LYS A 15 10.82 6.06 -7.54
CA LYS A 15 10.80 4.92 -8.43
C LYS A 15 11.25 3.68 -7.67
N VAL A 16 10.51 2.59 -7.83
CA VAL A 16 10.81 1.31 -7.18
C VAL A 16 10.55 0.19 -8.16
N GLU A 17 11.09 -0.98 -7.85
CA GLU A 17 10.98 -2.15 -8.70
C GLU A 17 9.69 -2.92 -8.42
N ASP A 18 9.02 -3.39 -9.48
CA ASP A 18 7.85 -4.24 -9.31
C ASP A 18 8.25 -5.73 -9.32
N ILE A 19 7.25 -6.62 -9.28
CA ILE A 19 7.52 -8.05 -9.19
C ILE A 19 8.19 -8.61 -10.45
N GLU A 20 8.05 -7.93 -11.58
CA GLU A 20 8.66 -8.35 -12.84
C GLU A 20 10.03 -7.72 -13.05
N GLY A 21 10.52 -6.94 -12.10
CA GLY A 21 11.80 -6.28 -12.20
C GLY A 21 11.75 -4.94 -12.94
N LYS A 22 10.55 -4.47 -13.28
CA LYS A 22 10.41 -3.16 -13.94
C LYS A 22 10.46 -2.05 -12.91
N ILE A 23 11.06 -0.93 -13.29
CA ILE A 23 11.10 0.25 -12.44
C ILE A 23 9.85 1.06 -12.72
N VAL A 24 9.08 1.33 -11.67
CA VAL A 24 7.83 2.09 -11.77
C VAL A 24 7.88 3.31 -10.86
N ALA A 25 7.29 4.41 -11.31
CA ALA A 25 7.11 5.59 -10.48
C ALA A 25 5.84 5.38 -9.66
N VAL A 26 5.95 5.50 -8.34
CA VAL A 26 4.82 5.21 -7.46
C VAL A 26 3.62 6.08 -7.78
N ARG A 27 3.85 7.36 -8.09
CA ARG A 27 2.76 8.28 -8.45
C ARG A 27 1.97 7.82 -9.67
N ASP A 28 2.64 7.14 -10.61
CA ASP A 28 1.97 6.68 -11.83
C ASP A 28 0.95 5.59 -11.54
N LEU A 29 1.01 4.97 -10.37
CA LEU A 29 0.06 3.91 -10.00
C LEU A 29 -1.29 4.46 -9.55
N VAL A 30 -1.38 5.75 -9.26
CA VAL A 30 -2.64 6.38 -8.82
C VAL A 30 -3.69 6.33 -9.92
N LYS A 31 -3.34 6.78 -11.11
CA LYS A 31 -4.21 6.69 -12.31
C LYS A 31 -5.62 7.21 -12.10
N GLY A 32 -5.77 8.24 -11.28
CA GLY A 32 -7.08 8.82 -11.02
C GLY A 32 -7.99 7.99 -10.12
N LYS A 33 -7.46 7.01 -9.42
CA LYS A 33 -8.21 6.13 -8.51
C LYS A 33 -7.63 6.17 -7.12
N PRO A 34 -8.44 5.99 -6.09
CA PRO A 34 -7.91 5.83 -4.74
C PRO A 34 -7.02 4.59 -4.64
N MET A 35 -6.14 4.58 -3.65
CA MET A 35 -5.18 3.50 -3.48
C MET A 35 -5.03 3.13 -2.00
N ILE A 36 -4.93 1.85 -1.73
CA ILE A 36 -4.45 1.35 -0.44
C ILE A 36 -2.99 0.96 -0.65
N ILE A 37 -2.09 1.48 0.19
CA ILE A 37 -0.69 1.11 0.12
C ILE A 37 -0.27 0.56 1.49
N SER A 38 0.30 -0.64 1.52
CA SER A 38 0.66 -1.31 2.76
C SER A 38 2.10 -1.78 2.71
N TYR A 39 2.85 -1.50 3.78
CA TYR A 39 4.26 -1.87 3.91
C TYR A 39 4.39 -3.17 4.69
N TRP A 40 5.28 -4.05 4.23
CA TRP A 40 5.46 -5.38 4.82
C TRP A 40 6.91 -5.84 4.68
N SER A 41 7.25 -6.92 5.39
CA SER A 41 8.51 -7.62 5.19
C SER A 41 8.28 -9.11 5.40
N ILE A 42 9.22 -9.93 4.95
CA ILE A 42 9.07 -11.38 5.05
C ILE A 42 9.05 -11.86 6.51
N ALA A 43 9.63 -11.10 7.42
CA ALA A 43 9.66 -11.44 8.84
C ALA A 43 8.46 -10.88 9.61
N CYS A 44 7.60 -10.12 8.97
CA CYS A 44 6.50 -9.45 9.65
C CYS A 44 5.20 -10.24 9.49
N LYS A 45 4.90 -11.09 10.49
CA LYS A 45 3.69 -11.91 10.46
C LYS A 45 2.40 -11.09 10.36
N PRO A 46 2.20 -10.06 11.19
CA PRO A 46 0.96 -9.28 11.08
C PRO A 46 0.82 -8.58 9.72
N CYS A 47 1.94 -8.21 9.09
CA CYS A 47 1.89 -7.64 7.74
C CYS A 47 1.32 -8.63 6.75
N ILE A 48 1.81 -9.86 6.81
CA ILE A 48 1.38 -10.92 5.90
C ILE A 48 -0.09 -11.25 6.15
N GLN A 49 -0.51 -11.28 7.42
CA GLN A 49 -1.91 -11.50 7.76
C GLN A 49 -2.81 -10.41 7.17
N GLU A 50 -2.39 -9.16 7.27
CA GLU A 50 -3.16 -8.05 6.70
C GLU A 50 -3.28 -8.18 5.18
N LEU A 51 -2.18 -8.46 4.51
CA LEU A 51 -2.19 -8.58 3.05
C LEU A 51 -3.00 -9.78 2.60
N ASN A 52 -2.95 -10.88 3.32
CA ASN A 52 -3.80 -12.04 3.02
C ASN A 52 -5.28 -11.68 3.18
N ALA A 53 -5.63 -10.94 4.24
CA ALA A 53 -7.02 -10.53 4.47
C ALA A 53 -7.50 -9.60 3.37
N ILE A 54 -6.65 -8.64 2.95
CA ILE A 54 -7.00 -7.75 1.84
C ILE A 54 -7.19 -8.57 0.56
N ASN A 55 -6.30 -9.50 0.28
CA ASN A 55 -6.40 -10.32 -0.92
C ASN A 55 -7.68 -11.15 -0.94
N ASP A 56 -8.05 -11.71 0.20
CA ASP A 56 -9.27 -12.51 0.31
C ASP A 56 -10.53 -11.66 0.10
N ALA A 57 -10.51 -10.41 0.52
CA ALA A 57 -11.67 -9.52 0.40
C ALA A 57 -11.72 -8.77 -0.93
N LEU A 58 -10.64 -8.81 -1.69
CA LEU A 58 -10.45 -7.93 -2.84
C LEU A 58 -11.53 -8.07 -3.91
N GLU A 59 -11.93 -9.28 -4.20
CA GLU A 59 -12.96 -9.52 -5.22
C GLU A 59 -14.28 -8.85 -4.85
N ASP A 60 -14.70 -9.00 -3.60
CA ASP A 60 -15.93 -8.38 -3.13
C ASP A 60 -15.81 -6.86 -3.05
N TRP A 61 -14.67 -6.37 -2.59
CA TRP A 61 -14.45 -4.92 -2.49
C TRP A 61 -14.50 -4.27 -3.87
N ARG A 62 -13.96 -4.93 -4.89
CA ARG A 62 -13.94 -4.37 -6.25
C ARG A 62 -15.31 -4.30 -6.89
N LYS A 63 -16.28 -5.04 -6.35
CA LYS A 63 -17.67 -4.92 -6.80
C LYS A 63 -18.29 -3.60 -6.35
N GLU A 64 -17.75 -3.01 -5.29
CA GLU A 64 -18.31 -1.79 -4.70
C GLU A 64 -17.53 -0.54 -5.05
N ALA A 65 -16.26 -0.65 -5.38
CA ALA A 65 -15.42 0.53 -5.65
C ALA A 65 -14.28 0.17 -6.58
N ASP A 66 -13.83 1.17 -7.34
CA ASP A 66 -12.68 1.04 -8.23
C ASP A 66 -11.48 1.69 -7.54
N PHE A 67 -10.48 0.90 -7.20
CA PHE A 67 -9.32 1.37 -6.47
C PHE A 67 -8.14 0.43 -6.70
N THR A 68 -6.96 0.89 -6.32
CA THR A 68 -5.71 0.14 -6.48
C THR A 68 -5.22 -0.32 -5.10
N VAL A 69 -4.63 -1.50 -5.04
CA VAL A 69 -3.93 -1.96 -3.84
C VAL A 69 -2.46 -2.16 -4.20
N VAL A 70 -1.57 -1.63 -3.38
CA VAL A 70 -0.13 -1.74 -3.57
C VAL A 70 0.51 -2.21 -2.26
N ALA A 71 1.25 -3.30 -2.33
CA ALA A 71 2.03 -3.79 -1.20
C ALA A 71 3.50 -3.44 -1.45
N VAL A 72 4.18 -2.86 -0.47
CA VAL A 72 5.57 -2.45 -0.61
C VAL A 72 6.43 -3.24 0.38
N SER A 73 7.32 -4.08 -0.15
CA SER A 73 8.28 -4.81 0.69
C SER A 73 9.38 -3.86 1.13
N THR A 74 9.69 -3.89 2.43
CA THR A 74 10.81 -3.13 2.98
C THR A 74 12.07 -3.99 3.09
N ASP A 75 12.05 -5.20 2.58
CA ASP A 75 13.21 -6.08 2.61
C ASP A 75 14.34 -5.52 1.74
N ASP A 76 15.58 -5.65 2.24
CA ASP A 76 16.73 -5.12 1.52
C ASP A 76 17.09 -6.02 0.32
N ALA A 77 18.14 -5.64 -0.40
CA ALA A 77 18.55 -6.35 -1.60
C ALA A 77 18.84 -7.82 -1.34
N ARG A 78 19.33 -8.14 -0.13
CA ARG A 78 19.65 -9.52 0.24
C ARG A 78 18.41 -10.40 0.31
N LEU A 79 17.28 -9.84 0.72
CA LEU A 79 16.03 -10.58 0.92
C LEU A 79 15.00 -10.34 -0.18
N LYS A 80 15.33 -9.53 -1.19
CA LYS A 80 14.36 -9.16 -2.22
C LYS A 80 13.81 -10.37 -2.97
N ALA A 81 14.66 -11.31 -3.34
CA ALA A 81 14.22 -12.51 -4.05
C ALA A 81 13.25 -13.33 -3.20
N ALA A 82 13.52 -13.46 -1.90
CA ALA A 82 12.63 -14.17 -0.98
C ALA A 82 11.30 -13.45 -0.85
N ALA A 83 11.31 -12.12 -0.83
CA ALA A 83 10.08 -11.33 -0.77
C ALA A 83 9.24 -11.53 -2.02
N LYS A 84 9.88 -11.53 -3.21
CA LYS A 84 9.17 -11.79 -4.46
C LYS A 84 8.56 -13.18 -4.48
N ASN A 85 9.31 -14.17 -4.01
CA ASN A 85 8.81 -15.55 -3.95
C ASN A 85 7.60 -15.65 -3.01
N MET A 86 7.64 -14.96 -1.88
CA MET A 86 6.52 -14.98 -0.95
C MET A 86 5.27 -14.35 -1.57
N ALA A 87 5.40 -13.18 -2.21
CA ALA A 87 4.26 -12.52 -2.85
C ALA A 87 3.62 -13.43 -3.89
N THR A 88 4.46 -14.12 -4.68
CA THR A 88 3.98 -15.05 -5.70
C THR A 88 3.30 -16.26 -5.07
N SER A 89 3.93 -16.88 -4.07
CA SER A 89 3.40 -18.10 -3.47
C SER A 89 2.12 -17.86 -2.68
N ARG A 90 1.94 -16.66 -2.14
CA ARG A 90 0.70 -16.29 -1.44
C ARG A 90 -0.44 -15.99 -2.40
N GLY A 91 -0.15 -15.85 -3.69
CA GLY A 91 -1.17 -15.59 -4.70
C GLY A 91 -1.80 -14.21 -4.59
N TRP A 92 -1.04 -13.23 -4.10
CA TRP A 92 -1.56 -11.87 -3.98
C TRP A 92 -1.84 -11.29 -5.37
N GLU A 93 -3.07 -10.79 -5.54
CA GLU A 93 -3.55 -10.31 -6.85
C GLU A 93 -3.48 -8.79 -6.99
N PHE A 94 -2.68 -8.15 -6.17
CA PHE A 94 -2.48 -6.70 -6.23
C PHE A 94 -1.03 -6.39 -6.61
N THR A 95 -0.77 -5.12 -6.86
CA THR A 95 0.57 -4.67 -7.24
C THR A 95 1.53 -4.85 -6.07
N CYS A 96 2.69 -5.45 -6.34
CA CYS A 96 3.73 -5.62 -5.33
C CYS A 96 4.98 -4.88 -5.78
N LEU A 97 5.50 -4.01 -4.91
CA LEU A 97 6.71 -3.25 -5.13
C LEU A 97 7.77 -3.68 -4.12
N PHE A 98 9.03 -3.51 -4.50
CA PHE A 98 10.15 -3.97 -3.67
C PHE A 98 11.12 -2.82 -3.47
N ASP A 99 11.08 -2.24 -2.28
CA ASP A 99 11.81 -1.02 -1.91
C ASP A 99 13.12 -1.38 -1.23
N ASP A 100 13.97 -2.13 -1.95
CA ASP A 100 15.19 -2.70 -1.38
C ASP A 100 16.19 -1.65 -0.90
N LYS A 101 16.12 -0.43 -1.44
CA LYS A 101 16.97 0.67 -1.00
C LYS A 101 16.33 1.53 0.07
N GLN A 102 15.10 1.19 0.47
CA GLN A 102 14.36 1.89 1.52
C GLN A 102 14.00 3.34 1.17
N THR A 103 14.08 3.71 -0.11
CA THR A 103 13.83 5.09 -0.55
C THR A 103 12.38 5.51 -0.33
N LEU A 104 11.44 4.66 -0.74
CA LEU A 104 10.01 4.96 -0.59
C LEU A 104 9.61 4.94 0.88
N ARG A 105 10.12 3.94 1.61
CA ARG A 105 9.86 3.80 3.03
C ARG A 105 10.27 5.08 3.78
N ARG A 106 11.47 5.59 3.51
CA ARG A 106 11.96 6.82 4.17
C ARG A 106 11.15 8.03 3.74
N ALA A 107 10.81 8.12 2.46
CA ALA A 107 10.05 9.26 1.94
C ALA A 107 8.66 9.35 2.57
N MET A 108 8.08 8.23 2.99
CA MET A 108 6.77 8.20 3.64
C MET A 108 6.86 8.05 5.15
N ASN A 109 8.08 8.15 5.70
CA ASN A 109 8.30 8.11 7.16
C ASN A 109 7.78 6.83 7.83
N VAL A 110 7.91 5.71 7.14
CA VAL A 110 7.50 4.42 7.70
C VAL A 110 8.61 3.90 8.58
N THR A 111 8.34 3.77 9.89
CA THR A 111 9.34 3.30 10.85
C THR A 111 9.04 1.89 11.35
N LEU A 112 7.76 1.52 11.36
CA LEU A 112 7.34 0.20 11.82
C LEU A 112 6.40 -0.41 10.79
N THR A 113 6.34 -1.74 10.74
CA THR A 113 5.38 -2.45 9.89
C THR A 113 4.53 -3.37 10.76
N PRO A 114 3.28 -3.62 10.41
CA PRO A 114 2.61 -3.10 9.21
C PRO A 114 2.26 -1.62 9.36
N GLN A 115 2.35 -0.91 8.26
CA GLN A 115 1.89 0.46 8.14
C GLN A 115 1.12 0.54 6.84
N ALA A 116 -0.13 1.00 6.91
CA ALA A 116 -0.97 1.09 5.73
C ALA A 116 -1.51 2.51 5.58
N PHE A 117 -1.68 2.92 4.35
CA PHE A 117 -2.18 4.26 4.01
C PHE A 117 -3.31 4.14 3.01
N VAL A 118 -4.23 5.11 3.05
CA VAL A 118 -5.20 5.30 1.98
C VAL A 118 -4.86 6.62 1.29
N VAL A 119 -4.77 6.57 -0.03
CA VAL A 119 -4.38 7.70 -0.87
C VAL A 119 -5.57 8.01 -1.77
N ASP A 120 -5.92 9.30 -1.90
CA ASP A 120 -7.03 9.67 -2.75
C ASP A 120 -6.64 9.69 -4.24
N ALA A 121 -7.60 9.95 -5.11
CA ALA A 121 -7.38 9.91 -6.55
C ALA A 121 -6.41 10.97 -7.05
N GLU A 122 -6.10 11.96 -6.26
CA GLU A 122 -5.13 13.01 -6.57
C GLU A 122 -3.74 12.73 -6.00
N GLY A 123 -3.58 11.60 -5.30
CA GLY A 123 -2.28 11.23 -4.73
C GLY A 123 -2.03 11.76 -3.32
N ASN A 124 -3.07 12.26 -2.65
CA ASN A 124 -2.93 12.75 -1.27
C ASN A 124 -3.17 11.62 -0.28
N VAL A 125 -2.29 11.48 0.72
CA VAL A 125 -2.48 10.51 1.79
C VAL A 125 -3.54 11.06 2.74
N ILE A 126 -4.65 10.35 2.87
CA ILE A 126 -5.78 10.82 3.68
C ILE A 126 -6.02 10.01 4.95
N TYR A 127 -5.35 8.88 5.09
CA TYR A 127 -5.55 8.01 6.24
C TYR A 127 -4.34 7.09 6.39
N SER A 128 -4.00 6.78 7.63
CA SER A 128 -2.98 5.76 7.89
C SER A 128 -3.31 5.03 9.17
N HIS A 129 -2.89 3.77 9.25
CA HIS A 129 -2.91 3.06 10.51
C HIS A 129 -1.69 2.14 10.60
N SER A 130 -1.29 1.84 11.85
CA SER A 130 -0.16 0.97 12.14
C SER A 130 -0.66 -0.28 12.83
N GLY A 131 0.06 -1.38 12.65
CA GLY A 131 -0.31 -2.64 13.26
C GLY A 131 -1.47 -3.31 12.55
N TYR A 132 -1.76 -4.53 12.96
CA TYR A 132 -2.87 -5.27 12.37
C TYR A 132 -3.51 -6.17 13.43
N THR A 133 -4.83 -6.10 13.52
CA THR A 133 -5.63 -7.11 14.21
C THR A 133 -6.69 -7.59 13.23
N PRO A 134 -7.13 -8.86 13.33
CA PRO A 134 -8.12 -9.37 12.38
C PRO A 134 -9.34 -8.46 12.29
N GLY A 135 -9.68 -8.08 11.07
CA GLY A 135 -10.79 -7.18 10.80
C GLY A 135 -10.38 -5.74 10.58
N SER A 136 -9.17 -5.32 11.00
CA SER A 136 -8.76 -3.93 10.84
C SER A 136 -8.52 -3.54 9.38
N GLU A 137 -8.38 -4.51 8.49
CA GLU A 137 -8.29 -4.21 7.05
C GLU A 137 -9.57 -3.54 6.54
N GLU A 138 -10.70 -3.78 7.20
CA GLU A 138 -11.96 -3.17 6.81
C GLU A 138 -11.92 -1.64 6.93
N GLU A 139 -11.12 -1.12 7.86
CA GLU A 139 -10.99 0.33 8.02
C GLU A 139 -10.42 0.99 6.77
N LEU A 140 -9.52 0.30 6.10
CA LEU A 140 -8.95 0.81 4.86
C LEU A 140 -10.01 0.90 3.78
N PHE A 141 -10.82 -0.14 3.65
CA PHE A 141 -11.89 -0.16 2.65
C PHE A 141 -12.97 0.87 2.96
N GLU A 142 -13.28 1.08 4.24
CA GLU A 142 -14.23 2.12 4.63
C GLU A 142 -13.77 3.49 4.14
N LYS A 143 -12.48 3.77 4.21
CA LYS A 143 -11.94 5.04 3.71
C LYS A 143 -12.06 5.15 2.20
N ILE A 144 -11.86 4.05 1.49
CA ILE A 144 -12.09 4.01 0.04
C ILE A 144 -13.54 4.36 -0.27
N LEU A 145 -14.49 3.77 0.47
CA LEU A 145 -15.91 4.03 0.25
C LEU A 145 -16.27 5.47 0.56
N GLU A 146 -15.68 6.06 1.60
CA GLU A 146 -15.89 7.46 1.93
C GLU A 146 -15.46 8.38 0.79
N LEU A 147 -14.33 8.07 0.17
CA LEU A 147 -13.85 8.83 -0.98
C LEU A 147 -14.82 8.74 -2.15
N LYS A 148 -15.39 7.56 -2.37
CA LYS A 148 -16.37 7.36 -3.43
C LYS A 148 -17.60 8.24 -3.22
N LYS A 149 -18.04 8.40 -1.98
CA LYS A 149 -19.23 9.19 -1.66
C LYS A 149 -19.03 10.68 -1.83
N LYS A 150 -17.78 11.15 -1.80
CA LYS A 150 -17.47 12.58 -1.93
C LYS A 150 -17.46 13.09 -3.36
N LYS A 151 -17.61 12.21 -4.30
CA LYS A 151 -17.60 12.60 -5.71
C LYS A 151 -18.97 13.00 -6.21
#